data_c25d5105a480be59eb58c2e92b2324b0
#
_entry.id   c25d5105a480be59eb58c2e92b2324b0
#
_cell.length_a   1.000
_cell.length_b   1.000
_cell.length_c   1.000
_cell.angle_alpha   90.00
_cell.angle_beta   90.00
_cell.angle_gamma   90.00
#
_symmetry.space_group_name_H-M   'P 1'
#
loop_
_entity.id
_entity.type
_entity.pdbx_description
1 polymer ?
#
loop_
_entity_poly.entity_id
_entity_poly.type
_entity_poly.pdbx_seq_one_letter_code
_entity_poly.pdbx_strand_id
1 'polypeptide(L)' 'MQDVQKHVGANIRKLRTAKGFTQDAFADRTGLNRSHLGEIERGESNVTIQTLKIVADALGLKIADLMKGV' A
#
# COMPACT_ATOMS: atom_id res chain seq x y z
N MET A 1 9.68 6.44 18.63
CA MET A 1 8.61 5.44 18.36
C MET A 1 8.39 5.35 16.86
N GLN A 2 8.27 4.13 16.34
CA GLN A 2 8.07 3.93 14.91
C GLN A 2 6.66 4.36 14.51
N ASP A 3 6.56 5.11 13.40
CA ASP A 3 5.26 5.43 12.81
C ASP A 3 4.88 4.29 11.86
N VAL A 4 4.04 3.39 12.33
CA VAL A 4 3.65 2.20 11.57
C VAL A 4 2.96 2.57 10.25
N GLN A 5 2.09 3.57 10.26
CA GLN A 5 1.38 3.98 9.05
C GLN A 5 2.33 4.48 7.97
N LYS A 6 3.28 5.30 8.35
CA LYS A 6 4.28 5.81 7.40
C LYS A 6 5.17 4.69 6.87
N HIS A 7 5.55 3.77 7.74
CA HIS A 7 6.41 2.65 7.35
C HIS A 7 5.69 1.74 6.34
N VAL A 8 4.46 1.37 6.65
CA VAL A 8 3.65 0.52 5.77
C VAL A 8 3.36 1.23 4.46
N GLY A 9 3.00 2.52 4.52
CA GLY A 9 2.76 3.33 3.32
C GLY A 9 3.98 3.40 2.41
N ALA A 10 5.15 3.60 2.98
CA ALA A 10 6.41 3.62 2.22
C ALA A 10 6.69 2.26 1.59
N ASN A 11 6.44 1.17 2.30
CA ASN A 11 6.59 -0.18 1.76
C ASN A 11 5.67 -0.40 0.56
N ILE A 12 4.40 0.01 0.69
CA ILE A 12 3.42 -0.13 -0.40
C ILE A 12 3.88 0.64 -1.63
N ARG A 13 4.31 1.88 -1.45
CA ARG A 13 4.80 2.71 -2.57
C ARG A 13 6.00 2.05 -3.25
N LYS A 14 6.95 1.58 -2.47
CA LYS A 14 8.17 0.94 -2.99
C LYS A 14 7.82 -0.30 -3.81
N LEU A 15 6.94 -1.14 -3.26
CA LEU A 15 6.55 -2.39 -3.93
C LEU A 15 5.69 -2.11 -5.17
N ARG A 16 4.81 -1.10 -5.10
CA ARG A 16 4.01 -0.67 -6.24
C ARG A 16 4.88 -0.20 -7.39
N THR A 17 5.83 0.67 -7.10
CA THR A 17 6.72 1.21 -8.14
C THR A 17 7.64 0.12 -8.69
N ALA A 18 8.09 -0.81 -7.86
CA ALA A 18 8.91 -1.93 -8.30
C ALA A 18 8.17 -2.84 -9.29
N LYS A 19 6.84 -2.91 -9.17
CA LYS A 19 6.00 -3.67 -10.09
C LYS A 19 5.62 -2.86 -11.35
N GLY A 20 6.04 -1.60 -11.43
CA GLY A 20 5.77 -0.76 -12.59
C GLY A 20 4.42 -0.06 -12.58
N PHE A 21 3.71 -0.06 -11.46
CA PHE A 21 2.40 0.61 -11.38
C PHE A 21 2.55 2.09 -11.03
N THR A 22 1.85 2.97 -11.77
CA THR A 22 1.56 4.33 -11.31
C THR A 22 0.47 4.25 -10.23
N GLN A 23 0.27 5.34 -9.49
CA GLN A 23 -0.84 5.40 -8.52
C GLN A 23 -2.18 5.21 -9.22
N ASP A 24 -2.40 5.86 -10.37
CA ASP A 24 -3.65 5.73 -11.11
C ASP A 24 -3.89 4.28 -11.55
N ALA A 25 -2.88 3.65 -12.14
CA ALA A 25 -3.00 2.27 -12.59
C ALA A 25 -3.25 1.32 -11.42
N PHE A 26 -2.58 1.55 -10.30
CA PHE A 26 -2.74 0.70 -9.12
C PHE A 26 -4.09 0.89 -8.45
N ALA A 27 -4.60 2.13 -8.42
CA ALA A 27 -5.95 2.40 -7.93
C ALA A 27 -6.97 1.63 -8.77
N ASP A 28 -6.84 1.66 -10.09
CA ASP A 28 -7.71 0.88 -10.98
C ASP A 28 -7.61 -0.61 -10.70
N ARG A 29 -6.40 -1.10 -10.52
CA ARG A 29 -6.15 -2.52 -10.27
C ARG A 29 -6.77 -3.01 -8.97
N THR A 30 -6.71 -2.19 -7.93
CA THR A 30 -7.19 -2.55 -6.59
C THR A 30 -8.66 -2.19 -6.36
N GLY A 31 -9.22 -1.31 -7.17
CA GLY A 31 -10.54 -0.73 -6.92
C GLY A 31 -10.54 0.33 -5.85
N LEU A 32 -9.37 0.74 -5.37
CA LEU A 32 -9.25 1.80 -4.36
C LEU A 32 -9.36 3.17 -5.03
N ASN A 33 -9.84 4.15 -4.27
CA ASN A 33 -9.83 5.54 -4.70
C ASN A 33 -8.38 6.01 -4.74
N ARG A 34 -7.99 6.72 -5.82
CA ARG A 34 -6.61 7.18 -6.00
C ARG A 34 -6.16 8.11 -4.86
N SER A 35 -7.03 9.01 -4.44
CA SER A 35 -6.71 9.92 -3.33
C SER A 35 -6.46 9.16 -2.04
N HIS A 36 -7.28 8.12 -1.78
CA HIS A 36 -7.12 7.26 -0.62
C HIS A 36 -5.80 6.49 -0.68
N LEU A 37 -5.46 5.96 -1.85
CA LEU A 37 -4.18 5.27 -2.05
C LEU A 37 -3.00 6.21 -1.76
N GLY A 38 -3.06 7.45 -2.23
CA GLY A 38 -2.05 8.46 -1.94
C GLY A 38 -1.91 8.73 -0.46
N GLU A 39 -3.04 8.84 0.26
CA GLU A 39 -3.04 9.03 1.71
C GLU A 39 -2.38 7.85 2.43
N ILE A 40 -2.69 6.64 2.00
CA ILE A 40 -2.08 5.43 2.56
C ILE A 40 -0.57 5.45 2.37
N GLU A 41 -0.11 5.78 1.16
CA GLU A 41 1.32 5.78 0.86
C GLU A 41 2.08 6.85 1.63
N ARG A 42 1.43 7.97 1.95
CA ARG A 42 2.04 9.05 2.75
C ARG A 42 1.92 8.82 4.26
N GLY A 43 1.24 7.76 4.67
CA GLY A 43 1.06 7.46 6.09
C GLY A 43 0.04 8.35 6.76
N GLU A 44 -0.86 8.95 6.00
CA GLU A 44 -1.88 9.87 6.50
C GLU A 44 -3.19 9.18 6.85
N SER A 45 -3.31 7.90 6.56
CA SER A 45 -4.53 7.14 6.75
C SER A 45 -4.25 5.80 7.41
N ASN A 46 -5.14 5.39 8.30
CA ASN A 46 -5.13 4.03 8.86
C ASN A 46 -5.54 3.05 7.77
N VAL A 47 -4.75 2.00 7.59
CA VAL A 47 -5.03 0.96 6.62
C VAL A 47 -5.66 -0.21 7.34
N THR A 48 -6.85 -0.61 6.89
CA THR A 48 -7.49 -1.81 7.45
C THR A 48 -6.79 -3.07 6.94
N ILE A 49 -6.94 -4.16 7.69
CA ILE A 49 -6.40 -5.46 7.26
C ILE A 49 -6.98 -5.85 5.91
N GLN A 50 -8.27 -5.57 5.69
CA GLN A 50 -8.93 -5.85 4.43
C GLN A 50 -8.28 -5.11 3.26
N THR A 51 -7.98 -3.82 3.45
CA THR A 51 -7.28 -3.03 2.42
C THR A 51 -5.86 -3.55 2.19
N LEU A 52 -5.15 -3.93 3.25
CA LEU A 52 -3.83 -4.55 3.11
C LEU A 52 -3.89 -5.81 2.27
N LYS A 53 -4.92 -6.63 2.46
CA LYS A 53 -5.11 -7.86 1.69
C LYS A 53 -5.33 -7.55 0.21
N ILE A 54 -6.17 -6.55 -0.09
CA ILE A 54 -6.42 -6.12 -1.47
C ILE A 54 -5.12 -5.67 -2.14
N VAL A 55 -4.34 -4.84 -1.44
CA VAL A 55 -3.07 -4.33 -1.96
C VAL A 55 -2.06 -5.46 -2.19
N ALA A 56 -1.93 -6.35 -1.21
CA ALA A 56 -1.01 -7.47 -1.29
C ALA A 56 -1.37 -8.38 -2.47
N ASP A 57 -2.65 -8.72 -2.62
CA ASP A 57 -3.12 -9.57 -3.72
C ASP A 57 -2.82 -8.93 -5.07
N ALA A 58 -3.06 -7.63 -5.21
CA ALA A 58 -2.79 -6.91 -6.45
C ALA A 58 -1.30 -6.91 -6.81
N LEU A 59 -0.43 -6.97 -5.81
CA LEU A 59 1.03 -7.02 -6.00
C LEU A 59 1.54 -8.47 -6.13
N GLY A 60 0.68 -9.46 -5.92
CA GLY A 60 1.11 -10.87 -5.90
C GLY A 60 1.95 -11.21 -4.68
N LEU A 61 1.72 -10.51 -3.58
CA LEU A 61 2.49 -10.62 -2.34
C LEU A 61 1.59 -11.01 -1.17
N LYS A 62 2.22 -11.23 -0.02
CA LYS A 62 1.52 -11.47 1.25
C LYS A 62 1.45 -10.19 2.04
N ILE A 63 0.47 -10.11 2.96
CA ILE A 63 0.38 -8.96 3.87
C ILE A 63 1.70 -8.78 4.63
N ALA A 64 2.34 -9.89 5.02
CA ALA A 64 3.63 -9.84 5.73
C ALA A 64 4.68 -9.05 4.94
N ASP A 65 4.66 -9.11 3.61
CA ASP A 65 5.61 -8.36 2.78
C ASP A 65 5.39 -6.86 2.88
N LEU A 66 4.14 -6.43 3.09
CA LEU A 66 3.81 -5.01 3.27
C LEU A 66 4.23 -4.50 4.64
N MET A 67 4.38 -5.40 5.60
CA MET A 67 4.71 -5.07 6.99
C MET A 67 6.21 -5.21 7.28
N LYS A 68 7.01 -5.48 6.29
CA LYS A 68 8.44 -5.75 6.46
C LYS A 68 9.13 -4.58 7.16
N GLY A 69 9.86 -4.87 8.23
CA GLY A 69 10.57 -3.85 9.00
C GLY A 69 9.72 -3.16 10.07
N VAL A 70 8.45 -3.50 10.15
CA VAL A 70 7.56 -2.94 11.17
C VAL A 70 7.79 -3.60 12.52
#